data_388bd9977eed3f1523ce31670a74b2bc
#
_entry.id   388bd9977eed3f1523ce31670a74b2bc
#
_cell.length_a   1.000
_cell.length_b   1.000
_cell.length_c   1.000
_cell.angle_alpha   90.00
_cell.angle_beta   90.00
_cell.angle_gamma   90.00
#
_symmetry.space_group_name_H-M   'P 1'
#
loop_
_entity.id
_entity.type
_entity.pdbx_description
1 polymer ?
#
loop_
_entity_poly.entity_id
_entity_poly.type
_entity_poly.pdbx_seq_one_letter_code
_entity_poly.pdbx_strand_id
1 'polypeptide(L)'
;MTPSSLLDDQEALANLYDQVLPSVVNIQVRARANSASTITPFGLPNSETPDVFGQGSGFIYDNDGHIVTNNHVVDNAVEVTVVFSNGFWADADVVATDPQADLAVLKVTPPEGMEWRPLTLAAPDSLRVGHLVIAIGNPFGLEGTMTRGIVSAIGRGMPVGDLGPTTYTLPEIIQTDAAINPGNSGGPLLDLQGNVVGVNFAIESPVRSNSGVGFTIPVSIVRRVVPELIKDGKYEYAYLGLSGASISPQLAKQLDLPNNQTGVYVSTVIDGGPSAGAGLQGATRTIQTDTGEAGIGGDIITAIDGVPVRRFEDLVGYLVTDAAPGQEVTLTIRRDGKSMDVPVTLGERPGQAGPVLTTEAKGAVNAREAIAIATDLAEKDNLLQSSIAQKLATPGELDGQETWNVELTDEDGNVATIIVAKDSGEVLQFEVE
;
A
#
# COMPACT_ATOMS: atom_id res chain seq x y z
N MET A 1 6.61 7.98 41.02
CA MET A 1 6.00 9.19 40.41
C MET A 1 5.10 9.82 41.47
N THR A 2 5.13 11.13 41.65
CA THR A 2 4.22 11.84 42.52
C THR A 2 2.82 11.95 41.88
N PRO A 3 1.73 12.07 42.64
CA PRO A 3 0.39 12.24 42.07
C PRO A 3 0.28 13.43 41.10
N SER A 4 1.02 14.51 41.29
CA SER A 4 1.06 15.65 40.36
C SER A 4 1.67 15.30 38.99
N SER A 5 2.71 14.46 38.94
CA SER A 5 3.34 14.10 37.66
C SER A 5 2.43 13.21 36.77
N LEU A 6 1.57 12.41 37.41
CA LEU A 6 0.57 11.59 36.67
C LEU A 6 -0.57 12.45 36.09
N LEU A 7 -0.96 13.50 36.85
CA LEU A 7 -1.97 14.44 36.36
C LEU A 7 -1.41 15.30 35.20
N ASP A 8 -0.16 15.74 35.29
CA ASP A 8 0.50 16.48 34.23
C ASP A 8 0.63 15.63 32.95
N ASP A 9 0.95 14.35 33.06
CA ASP A 9 0.98 13.42 31.91
C ASP A 9 -0.40 13.21 31.30
N GLN A 10 -1.44 13.12 32.13
CA GLN A 10 -2.82 12.95 31.65
C GLN A 10 -3.29 14.19 30.86
N GLU A 11 -3.09 15.38 31.38
CA GLU A 11 -3.45 16.63 30.72
C GLU A 11 -2.66 16.81 29.40
N ALA A 12 -1.37 16.47 29.38
CA ALA A 12 -0.57 16.53 28.18
C ALA A 12 -1.12 15.64 27.05
N LEU A 13 -1.57 14.43 27.37
CA LEU A 13 -2.18 13.51 26.41
C LEU A 13 -3.55 14.02 25.94
N ALA A 14 -4.38 14.55 26.83
CA ALA A 14 -5.67 15.13 26.46
C ALA A 14 -5.50 16.34 25.53
N ASN A 15 -4.59 17.24 25.86
CA ASN A 15 -4.28 18.40 25.02
C ASN A 15 -3.72 18.01 23.65
N LEU A 16 -2.87 16.97 23.59
CA LEU A 16 -2.36 16.44 22.33
C LEU A 16 -3.50 15.89 21.46
N TYR A 17 -4.42 15.13 22.07
CA TYR A 17 -5.59 14.62 21.37
C TYR A 17 -6.43 15.74 20.77
N ASP A 18 -6.79 16.74 21.56
CA ASP A 18 -7.60 17.89 21.10
C ASP A 18 -6.91 18.68 19.99
N GLN A 19 -5.59 18.77 20.04
CA GLN A 19 -4.79 19.45 19.03
C GLN A 19 -4.78 18.72 17.68
N VAL A 20 -4.65 17.39 17.69
CA VAL A 20 -4.39 16.60 16.45
C VAL A 20 -5.66 15.98 15.87
N LEU A 21 -6.70 15.74 16.67
CA LEU A 21 -7.95 15.14 16.21
C LEU A 21 -8.59 15.86 15.01
N PRO A 22 -8.61 17.21 14.92
CA PRO A 22 -9.13 17.90 13.74
C PRO A 22 -8.44 17.58 12.43
N SER A 23 -7.22 17.05 12.51
CA SER A 23 -6.42 16.65 11.34
C SER A 23 -6.52 15.17 11.00
N VAL A 24 -7.25 14.37 11.80
CA VAL A 24 -7.47 12.94 11.57
C VAL A 24 -8.90 12.73 11.06
N VAL A 25 -9.02 12.00 9.99
CA VAL A 25 -10.29 11.80 9.27
C VAL A 25 -10.72 10.33 9.29
N ASN A 26 -12.02 10.11 9.16
CA ASN A 26 -12.60 8.83 8.79
C ASN A 26 -12.73 8.78 7.26
N ILE A 27 -12.38 7.66 6.69
CA ILE A 27 -12.51 7.39 5.26
C ILE A 27 -13.55 6.29 5.11
N GLN A 28 -14.63 6.61 4.41
CA GLN A 28 -15.70 5.69 4.07
C GLN A 28 -15.59 5.35 2.59
N VAL A 29 -15.63 4.07 2.29
CA VAL A 29 -15.42 3.56 0.93
C VAL A 29 -16.60 2.69 0.54
N ARG A 30 -17.12 2.93 -0.65
CA ARG A 30 -17.98 1.99 -1.37
C ARG A 30 -17.15 1.32 -2.46
N ALA A 31 -16.98 0.01 -2.36
CA ALA A 31 -16.20 -0.78 -3.31
C ALA A 31 -17.09 -1.81 -4.01
N ARG A 32 -16.73 -2.21 -5.23
CA ARG A 32 -17.39 -3.32 -5.91
C ARG A 32 -17.02 -4.64 -5.25
N ALA A 33 -18.01 -5.49 -5.01
CA ALA A 33 -17.75 -6.85 -4.58
C ALA A 33 -17.09 -7.63 -5.72
N ASN A 34 -15.80 -7.91 -5.60
CA ASN A 34 -15.14 -8.91 -6.44
C ASN A 34 -15.46 -10.28 -5.89
N SER A 35 -15.75 -11.24 -6.76
CA SER A 35 -16.15 -12.62 -6.40
C SER A 35 -15.13 -13.40 -5.56
N ALA A 36 -13.98 -12.82 -5.26
CA ALA A 36 -12.90 -13.38 -4.45
C ALA A 36 -12.76 -12.78 -3.04
N SER A 37 -13.43 -11.66 -2.73
CA SER A 37 -13.29 -10.97 -1.44
C SER A 37 -14.56 -11.10 -0.60
N THR A 38 -14.74 -12.23 0.06
CA THR A 38 -15.90 -12.50 0.95
C THR A 38 -15.64 -12.07 2.40
N ILE A 39 -14.85 -11.05 2.68
CA ILE A 39 -14.60 -10.63 4.06
C ILE A 39 -14.89 -9.14 4.22
N THR A 40 -16.12 -8.84 4.62
CA THR A 40 -16.46 -7.52 5.15
C THR A 40 -15.89 -7.39 6.58
N PRO A 41 -15.36 -6.24 7.00
CA PRO A 41 -14.85 -6.04 8.36
C PRO A 41 -15.87 -6.34 9.46
N PHE A 42 -17.16 -6.41 9.15
CA PHE A 42 -18.25 -6.69 10.10
C PHE A 42 -19.01 -8.01 9.86
N GLY A 43 -18.59 -8.85 8.91
CA GLY A 43 -19.02 -10.26 8.84
C GLY A 43 -20.51 -10.52 8.59
N LEU A 44 -21.25 -9.60 7.98
CA LEU A 44 -22.62 -9.84 7.56
C LEU A 44 -22.67 -10.06 6.04
N PRO A 45 -22.97 -11.28 5.57
CA PRO A 45 -23.29 -11.49 4.17
C PRO A 45 -24.64 -10.82 3.88
N ASN A 46 -24.63 -9.70 3.18
CA ASN A 46 -25.85 -9.16 2.62
C ASN A 46 -25.91 -9.61 1.16
N SER A 47 -26.83 -10.53 0.89
CA SER A 47 -26.96 -11.22 -0.40
C SER A 47 -27.69 -10.41 -1.48
N GLU A 48 -27.91 -9.11 -1.26
CA GLU A 48 -28.74 -8.31 -2.17
C GLU A 48 -28.09 -7.00 -2.66
N THR A 49 -26.85 -6.66 -2.23
CA THR A 49 -26.14 -5.49 -2.78
C THR A 49 -24.75 -5.88 -3.27
N PRO A 50 -24.41 -5.58 -4.53
CA PRO A 50 -23.10 -5.87 -5.09
C PRO A 50 -21.99 -4.97 -4.52
N ASP A 51 -22.30 -4.01 -3.64
CA ASP A 51 -21.37 -3.07 -3.07
C ASP A 51 -20.95 -3.47 -1.66
N VAL A 52 -19.64 -3.40 -1.40
CA VAL A 52 -19.04 -3.63 -0.09
C VAL A 52 -18.70 -2.26 0.50
N PHE A 53 -19.10 -2.03 1.76
CA PHE A 53 -18.74 -0.82 2.48
C PHE A 53 -17.53 -1.11 3.37
N GLY A 54 -16.48 -0.30 3.19
CA GLY A 54 -15.27 -0.30 4.00
C GLY A 54 -15.10 1.02 4.74
N GLN A 55 -14.26 1.01 5.75
CA GLN A 55 -13.85 2.22 6.44
C GLN A 55 -12.42 2.12 6.96
N GLY A 56 -11.77 3.27 7.04
CA GLY A 56 -10.46 3.44 7.62
C GLY A 56 -10.28 4.83 8.16
N SER A 57 -9.06 5.16 8.48
CA SER A 57 -8.65 6.51 8.90
C SER A 57 -7.67 7.10 7.88
N GLY A 58 -7.47 8.40 7.99
CA GLY A 58 -6.43 9.14 7.29
C GLY A 58 -6.04 10.37 8.07
N PHE A 59 -5.10 11.14 7.54
CA PHE A 59 -4.76 12.44 8.12
C PHE A 59 -4.44 13.47 7.04
N ILE A 60 -4.72 14.72 7.36
CA ILE A 60 -4.45 15.87 6.49
C ILE A 60 -2.94 16.03 6.34
N TYR A 61 -2.47 15.93 5.09
CA TYR A 61 -1.05 15.91 4.74
C TYR A 61 -0.48 17.30 4.47
N ASP A 62 -1.20 18.12 3.67
CA ASP A 62 -0.76 19.44 3.25
C ASP A 62 -1.90 20.46 3.18
N ASN A 63 -1.58 21.70 2.79
CA ASN A 63 -2.56 22.78 2.65
C ASN A 63 -3.32 22.74 1.30
N ASP A 64 -2.96 21.85 0.40
CA ASP A 64 -3.56 21.75 -0.92
C ASP A 64 -4.76 20.78 -0.94
N GLY A 65 -5.11 20.17 0.20
CA GLY A 65 -6.26 19.26 0.33
C GLY A 65 -5.88 17.78 0.19
N HIS A 66 -4.61 17.42 0.31
CA HIS A 66 -4.20 16.03 0.28
C HIS A 66 -4.35 15.37 1.65
N ILE A 67 -4.82 14.13 1.62
CA ILE A 67 -4.99 13.25 2.78
C ILE A 67 -4.21 11.97 2.51
N VAL A 68 -3.45 11.50 3.49
CA VAL A 68 -2.73 10.23 3.43
C VAL A 68 -3.52 9.17 4.17
N THR A 69 -3.57 7.97 3.59
CA THR A 69 -4.17 6.76 4.16
C THR A 69 -3.43 5.51 3.65
N ASN A 70 -3.92 4.31 3.98
CA ASN A 70 -3.41 3.08 3.39
C ASN A 70 -4.04 2.78 2.03
N ASN A 71 -3.29 2.09 1.16
CA ASN A 71 -3.80 1.61 -0.12
C ASN A 71 -4.97 0.63 0.08
N HIS A 72 -4.85 -0.35 0.99
CA HIS A 72 -5.91 -1.34 1.24
C HIS A 72 -7.24 -0.72 1.73
N VAL A 73 -7.21 0.51 2.28
CA VAL A 73 -8.44 1.24 2.69
C VAL A 73 -9.24 1.67 1.47
N VAL A 74 -8.58 2.01 0.37
CA VAL A 74 -9.22 2.56 -0.84
C VAL A 74 -9.12 1.61 -2.05
N ASP A 75 -8.64 0.39 -1.84
CA ASP A 75 -8.51 -0.59 -2.90
C ASP A 75 -9.89 -0.96 -3.48
N ASN A 76 -9.98 -0.96 -4.82
CA ASN A 76 -11.22 -1.20 -5.56
C ASN A 76 -12.39 -0.24 -5.21
N ALA A 77 -12.08 0.94 -4.63
CA ALA A 77 -13.08 1.95 -4.31
C ALA A 77 -13.73 2.51 -5.59
N VAL A 78 -15.05 2.59 -5.59
CA VAL A 78 -15.84 3.32 -6.60
C VAL A 78 -16.29 4.69 -6.09
N GLU A 79 -16.29 4.86 -4.77
CA GLU A 79 -16.64 6.12 -4.11
C GLU A 79 -15.89 6.20 -2.79
N VAL A 80 -15.30 7.35 -2.53
CA VAL A 80 -14.59 7.64 -1.29
C VAL A 80 -15.15 8.91 -0.69
N THR A 81 -15.61 8.83 0.55
CA THR A 81 -16.08 9.99 1.32
C THR A 81 -15.20 10.16 2.54
N VAL A 82 -14.72 11.37 2.76
CA VAL A 82 -13.94 11.77 3.93
C VAL A 82 -14.86 12.47 4.92
N VAL A 83 -14.91 11.97 6.16
CA VAL A 83 -15.68 12.57 7.26
C VAL A 83 -14.70 13.11 8.30
N PHE A 84 -14.86 14.41 8.63
CA PHE A 84 -14.01 15.12 9.58
C PHE A 84 -14.59 15.05 11.01
N SER A 85 -13.74 15.24 12.00
CA SER A 85 -14.11 15.15 13.43
C SER A 85 -15.23 16.12 13.87
N ASN A 86 -15.45 17.19 13.12
CA ASN A 86 -16.54 18.15 13.36
C ASN A 86 -17.87 17.77 12.69
N GLY A 87 -17.94 16.59 12.05
CA GLY A 87 -19.10 16.10 11.32
C GLY A 87 -19.23 16.62 9.88
N PHE A 88 -18.32 17.48 9.41
CA PHE A 88 -18.27 17.85 8.00
C PHE A 88 -17.79 16.64 7.18
N TRP A 89 -18.14 16.63 5.92
CA TRP A 89 -17.71 15.58 4.98
C TRP A 89 -17.47 16.16 3.59
N ALA A 90 -16.67 15.45 2.81
CA ALA A 90 -16.42 15.79 1.41
C ALA A 90 -16.16 14.49 0.64
N ASP A 91 -16.56 14.47 -0.63
CA ASP A 91 -16.13 13.44 -1.55
C ASP A 91 -14.65 13.62 -1.87
N ALA A 92 -13.96 12.50 -2.03
CA ALA A 92 -12.52 12.48 -2.25
C ALA A 92 -12.19 11.75 -3.55
N ASP A 93 -11.28 12.34 -4.30
CA ASP A 93 -10.64 11.68 -5.44
C ASP A 93 -9.41 10.91 -4.94
N VAL A 94 -9.21 9.67 -5.40
CA VAL A 94 -7.97 8.93 -5.18
C VAL A 94 -6.93 9.47 -6.17
N VAL A 95 -5.95 10.23 -5.69
CA VAL A 95 -4.88 10.81 -6.53
C VAL A 95 -3.99 9.71 -7.07
N ALA A 96 -3.48 8.88 -6.18
CA ALA A 96 -2.64 7.74 -6.50
C ALA A 96 -2.55 6.76 -5.32
N THR A 97 -2.16 5.53 -5.63
CA THR A 97 -1.93 4.47 -4.66
C THR A 97 -0.57 3.82 -4.87
N ASP A 98 0.00 3.31 -3.81
CA ASP A 98 1.18 2.47 -3.83
C ASP A 98 0.92 1.18 -3.05
N PRO A 99 0.56 0.09 -3.73
CA PRO A 99 0.34 -1.21 -3.08
C PRO A 99 1.59 -1.78 -2.40
N GLN A 100 2.79 -1.39 -2.84
CA GLN A 100 4.04 -1.90 -2.27
C GLN A 100 4.36 -1.29 -0.90
N ALA A 101 4.06 0.01 -0.72
CA ALA A 101 4.16 0.69 0.57
C ALA A 101 2.86 0.67 1.36
N ASP A 102 1.79 0.15 0.77
CA ASP A 102 0.42 0.24 1.30
C ASP A 102 0.03 1.68 1.66
N LEU A 103 0.34 2.63 0.78
CA LEU A 103 -0.01 4.04 0.91
C LEU A 103 -0.95 4.50 -0.19
N ALA A 104 -1.81 5.43 0.12
CA ALA A 104 -2.68 6.13 -0.82
C ALA A 104 -2.76 7.61 -0.49
N VAL A 105 -2.95 8.41 -1.53
CA VAL A 105 -3.20 9.85 -1.43
C VAL A 105 -4.58 10.14 -1.96
N LEU A 106 -5.38 10.82 -1.15
CA LEU A 106 -6.68 11.34 -1.52
C LEU A 106 -6.61 12.85 -1.70
N LYS A 107 -7.48 13.38 -2.53
CA LYS A 107 -7.68 14.81 -2.74
C LYS A 107 -9.12 15.18 -2.38
N VAL A 108 -9.26 16.18 -1.54
CA VAL A 108 -10.57 16.78 -1.21
C VAL A 108 -10.52 18.28 -1.42
N THR A 109 -11.70 18.86 -1.68
CA THR A 109 -11.89 20.30 -1.50
C THR A 109 -12.35 20.52 -0.07
N PRO A 110 -11.56 21.23 0.78
CA PRO A 110 -11.95 21.48 2.15
C PRO A 110 -13.32 22.13 2.25
N PRO A 111 -14.24 21.63 3.11
CA PRO A 111 -15.55 22.23 3.32
C PRO A 111 -15.44 23.69 3.79
N GLU A 112 -16.35 24.55 3.33
CA GLU A 112 -16.37 25.95 3.71
C GLU A 112 -16.55 26.12 5.24
N GLY A 113 -15.73 26.97 5.84
CA GLY A 113 -15.74 27.21 7.29
C GLY A 113 -15.00 26.17 8.12
N MET A 114 -14.39 25.17 7.49
CA MET A 114 -13.53 24.21 8.17
C MET A 114 -12.13 24.77 8.42
N GLU A 115 -11.61 24.60 9.61
CA GLU A 115 -10.20 24.85 9.89
C GLU A 115 -9.36 23.68 9.36
N TRP A 116 -8.55 23.95 8.34
CA TRP A 116 -7.68 22.96 7.70
C TRP A 116 -6.30 22.97 8.34
N ARG A 117 -5.90 21.87 8.98
CA ARG A 117 -4.64 21.75 9.74
C ARG A 117 -3.86 20.52 9.32
N PRO A 118 -2.84 20.64 8.45
CA PRO A 118 -1.95 19.53 8.15
C PRO A 118 -1.14 19.09 9.38
N LEU A 119 -0.91 17.77 9.52
CA LEU A 119 0.01 17.24 10.52
C LEU A 119 1.47 17.40 10.05
N THR A 120 2.34 17.68 11.01
CA THR A 120 3.77 17.73 10.76
C THR A 120 4.36 16.32 10.73
N LEU A 121 5.16 16.00 9.71
CA LEU A 121 5.91 14.76 9.67
C LEU A 121 7.18 14.86 10.51
N ALA A 122 7.44 13.90 11.38
CA ALA A 122 8.66 13.81 12.17
C ALA A 122 9.91 13.69 11.27
N ALA A 123 11.08 14.03 11.79
CA ALA A 123 12.34 13.76 11.09
C ALA A 123 12.54 12.24 10.95
N PRO A 124 13.08 11.76 9.81
CA PRO A 124 13.54 10.39 9.70
C PRO A 124 14.48 10.06 10.86
N ASP A 125 14.51 8.80 11.29
CA ASP A 125 15.40 8.29 12.36
C ASP A 125 15.23 8.96 13.75
N SER A 126 14.15 9.73 13.95
CA SER A 126 13.85 10.36 15.25
C SER A 126 13.41 9.35 16.32
N LEU A 127 12.94 8.15 15.90
CA LEU A 127 12.45 7.12 16.79
C LEU A 127 13.54 6.16 17.28
N ARG A 128 13.34 5.69 18.51
CA ARG A 128 14.10 4.57 19.10
C ARG A 128 13.16 3.64 19.84
N VAL A 129 13.55 2.38 19.92
CA VAL A 129 12.84 1.40 20.76
C VAL A 129 12.72 1.94 22.20
N GLY A 130 11.51 1.87 22.73
CA GLY A 130 11.15 2.42 24.05
C GLY A 130 10.57 3.83 24.03
N HIS A 131 10.63 4.58 22.90
CA HIS A 131 9.93 5.86 22.79
C HIS A 131 8.41 5.64 22.90
N LEU A 132 7.75 6.53 23.62
CA LEU A 132 6.29 6.58 23.66
C LEU A 132 5.72 7.03 22.31
N VAL A 133 4.68 6.36 21.89
CA VAL A 133 3.94 6.68 20.67
C VAL A 133 2.44 6.63 20.91
N ILE A 134 1.71 7.36 20.10
CA ILE A 134 0.26 7.53 20.19
C ILE A 134 -0.33 7.23 18.82
N ALA A 135 -1.20 6.23 18.75
CA ALA A 135 -1.98 5.97 17.55
C ALA A 135 -3.35 6.65 17.66
N ILE A 136 -3.73 7.37 16.62
CA ILE A 136 -5.04 7.97 16.50
C ILE A 136 -5.72 7.43 15.26
N GLY A 137 -7.01 7.12 15.40
CA GLY A 137 -7.90 6.80 14.30
C GLY A 137 -9.26 7.43 14.52
N ASN A 138 -10.06 7.44 13.47
CA ASN A 138 -11.44 7.94 13.52
C ASN A 138 -12.40 6.90 12.90
N PRO A 139 -12.54 5.70 13.51
CA PRO A 139 -13.24 4.58 12.91
C PRO A 139 -14.73 4.81 12.66
N PHE A 140 -15.34 5.82 13.30
CA PHE A 140 -16.79 6.07 13.20
C PHE A 140 -17.13 7.49 12.74
N GLY A 141 -16.12 8.31 12.39
CA GLY A 141 -16.31 9.62 11.79
C GLY A 141 -16.60 10.78 12.74
N LEU A 142 -17.12 10.52 13.94
CA LEU A 142 -17.48 11.57 14.91
C LEU A 142 -16.63 11.53 16.17
N GLU A 143 -16.16 10.34 16.57
CA GLU A 143 -15.39 10.15 17.79
C GLU A 143 -14.05 9.50 17.44
N GLY A 144 -12.97 10.27 17.59
CA GLY A 144 -11.61 9.74 17.42
C GLY A 144 -11.26 8.76 18.54
N THR A 145 -10.46 7.76 18.20
CA THR A 145 -9.90 6.79 19.14
C THR A 145 -8.42 7.06 19.31
N MET A 146 -7.97 7.20 20.55
CA MET A 146 -6.56 7.36 20.92
C MET A 146 -6.07 6.13 21.67
N THR A 147 -4.95 5.57 21.26
CA THR A 147 -4.25 4.52 22.00
C THR A 147 -2.79 4.91 22.21
N ARG A 148 -2.19 4.48 23.33
CA ARG A 148 -0.81 4.78 23.70
C ARG A 148 -0.02 3.50 23.85
N GLY A 149 1.21 3.52 23.42
CA GLY A 149 2.17 2.45 23.58
C GLY A 149 3.61 2.94 23.45
N ILE A 150 4.51 2.02 23.18
CA ILE A 150 5.91 2.29 22.89
C ILE A 150 6.30 1.74 21.53
N VAL A 151 7.39 2.24 21.00
CA VAL A 151 8.10 1.57 19.91
C VAL A 151 8.70 0.28 20.45
N SER A 152 8.19 -0.86 20.01
CA SER A 152 8.65 -2.19 20.44
C SER A 152 9.82 -2.70 19.61
N ALA A 153 9.84 -2.38 18.31
CA ALA A 153 10.93 -2.69 17.38
C ALA A 153 10.91 -1.73 16.18
N ILE A 154 12.05 -1.62 15.51
CA ILE A 154 12.24 -0.87 14.25
C ILE A 154 13.01 -1.76 13.27
N GLY A 155 12.84 -1.53 11.98
CA GLY A 155 13.59 -2.23 10.93
C GLY A 155 13.14 -3.68 10.74
N ARG A 156 11.84 -3.98 10.94
CA ARG A 156 11.26 -5.26 10.59
C ARG A 156 10.77 -5.24 9.15
N GLY A 157 11.01 -6.35 8.43
CA GLY A 157 10.36 -6.59 7.15
C GLY A 157 9.00 -7.25 7.36
N MET A 158 7.99 -6.79 6.63
CA MET A 158 6.67 -7.41 6.63
C MET A 158 6.27 -7.72 5.18
N PRO A 159 5.88 -8.96 4.86
CA PRO A 159 5.34 -9.26 3.55
C PRO A 159 4.00 -8.54 3.36
N VAL A 160 3.85 -7.84 2.24
CA VAL A 160 2.61 -7.17 1.79
C VAL A 160 2.16 -7.76 0.47
N GLY A 161 0.86 -7.78 0.25
CA GLY A 161 0.21 -8.39 -0.91
C GLY A 161 -0.28 -9.81 -0.63
N ASP A 162 -1.09 -10.33 -1.54
CA ASP A 162 -1.53 -11.72 -1.49
C ASP A 162 -0.33 -12.67 -1.58
N LEU A 163 -0.43 -13.85 -0.98
CA LEU A 163 0.61 -14.91 -0.95
C LEU A 163 0.91 -15.50 -2.35
N GLY A 164 1.03 -14.62 -3.36
CA GLY A 164 1.37 -14.96 -4.73
C GLY A 164 2.87 -14.86 -5.01
N PRO A 165 3.30 -15.16 -6.24
CA PRO A 165 4.71 -15.11 -6.63
C PRO A 165 5.32 -13.69 -6.60
N THR A 166 4.52 -12.67 -6.36
CA THR A 166 4.92 -11.25 -6.31
C THR A 166 4.77 -10.63 -4.91
N THR A 167 4.91 -11.42 -3.85
CA THR A 167 4.88 -10.89 -2.48
C THR A 167 6.08 -9.96 -2.27
N TYR A 168 5.80 -8.71 -1.87
CA TYR A 168 6.82 -7.73 -1.52
C TYR A 168 7.06 -7.71 -0.02
N THR A 169 8.27 -7.36 0.39
CA THR A 169 8.57 -7.09 1.79
C THR A 169 8.60 -5.58 1.98
N LEU A 170 7.67 -5.06 2.76
CA LEU A 170 7.73 -3.68 3.24
C LEU A 170 8.80 -3.61 4.32
N PRO A 171 9.91 -2.86 4.09
CA PRO A 171 11.02 -2.80 5.02
C PRO A 171 10.75 -1.80 6.14
N GLU A 172 11.62 -1.79 7.16
CA GLU A 172 11.70 -0.77 8.21
C GLU A 172 10.44 -0.56 9.04
N ILE A 173 9.48 -1.46 8.98
CA ILE A 173 8.23 -1.40 9.75
C ILE A 173 8.53 -1.12 11.23
N ILE A 174 7.81 -0.16 11.78
CA ILE A 174 7.75 0.12 13.22
C ILE A 174 6.76 -0.83 13.86
N GLN A 175 7.21 -1.58 14.86
CA GLN A 175 6.33 -2.35 15.73
C GLN A 175 6.02 -1.54 16.99
N THR A 176 4.77 -1.54 17.42
CA THR A 176 4.29 -0.91 18.65
C THR A 176 3.35 -1.83 19.42
N ASP A 177 3.24 -1.62 20.72
CA ASP A 177 2.21 -2.23 21.58
C ASP A 177 0.99 -1.28 21.78
N ALA A 178 1.02 -0.08 21.21
CA ALA A 178 -0.18 0.73 21.04
C ALA A 178 -1.25 -0.09 20.32
N ALA A 179 -2.48 -0.07 20.80
CA ALA A 179 -3.54 -0.90 20.23
C ALA A 179 -3.93 -0.39 18.85
N ILE A 180 -3.49 -1.10 17.80
CA ILE A 180 -3.93 -0.88 16.41
C ILE A 180 -5.04 -1.90 16.13
N ASN A 181 -6.20 -1.42 15.75
CA ASN A 181 -7.39 -2.22 15.44
C ASN A 181 -7.96 -1.79 14.09
N PRO A 182 -8.83 -2.60 13.46
CA PRO A 182 -9.60 -2.17 12.29
C PRO A 182 -10.28 -0.82 12.55
N GLY A 183 -10.12 0.12 11.62
CA GLY A 183 -10.54 1.51 11.74
C GLY A 183 -9.42 2.50 12.10
N ASN A 184 -8.32 2.06 12.71
CA ASN A 184 -7.13 2.90 12.89
C ASN A 184 -6.19 2.85 11.67
N SER A 185 -6.35 1.86 10.77
CA SER A 185 -5.57 1.75 9.53
C SER A 185 -5.64 3.04 8.73
N GLY A 186 -4.50 3.53 8.25
CA GLY A 186 -4.36 4.80 7.53
C GLY A 186 -4.24 6.02 8.43
N GLY A 187 -4.65 5.93 9.71
CA GLY A 187 -4.45 6.98 10.69
C GLY A 187 -2.98 7.13 11.11
N PRO A 188 -2.60 8.28 11.72
CA PRO A 188 -1.24 8.55 12.11
C PRO A 188 -0.82 7.79 13.38
N LEU A 189 0.45 7.35 13.42
CA LEU A 189 1.20 7.13 14.66
C LEU A 189 2.00 8.40 14.94
N LEU A 190 1.89 8.92 16.16
CA LEU A 190 2.46 10.22 16.56
C LEU A 190 3.52 10.05 17.65
N ASP A 191 4.48 10.96 17.67
CA ASP A 191 5.32 11.21 18.85
C ASP A 191 4.57 12.07 19.90
N LEU A 192 5.20 12.32 21.05
CA LEU A 192 4.60 13.15 22.11
C LEU A 192 4.51 14.64 21.75
N GLN A 193 5.11 15.07 20.66
CA GLN A 193 5.01 16.43 20.11
C GLN A 193 3.88 16.58 19.07
N GLY A 194 3.20 15.46 18.73
CA GLY A 194 2.14 15.44 17.72
C GLY A 194 2.66 15.32 16.29
N ASN A 195 3.94 15.03 16.09
CA ASN A 195 4.45 14.79 14.75
C ASN A 195 4.17 13.34 14.32
N VAL A 196 3.85 13.17 13.04
CA VAL A 196 3.61 11.85 12.44
C VAL A 196 4.93 11.10 12.32
N VAL A 197 5.04 9.97 13.01
CA VAL A 197 6.18 9.05 12.93
C VAL A 197 5.90 7.87 12.00
N GLY A 198 4.65 7.67 11.59
CA GLY A 198 4.25 6.69 10.59
C GLY A 198 2.73 6.60 10.40
N VAL A 199 2.33 5.70 9.51
CA VAL A 199 0.93 5.41 9.16
C VAL A 199 0.55 4.05 9.73
N ASN A 200 -0.49 3.98 10.55
CA ASN A 200 -0.94 2.74 11.18
C ASN A 200 -1.39 1.73 10.13
N PHE A 201 -0.92 0.50 10.32
CA PHE A 201 -1.25 -0.62 9.48
C PHE A 201 -1.86 -1.73 10.36
N ALA A 202 -3.16 -1.93 10.29
CA ALA A 202 -3.82 -3.01 11.02
C ALA A 202 -3.71 -4.31 10.20
N ILE A 203 -3.07 -5.34 10.77
CA ILE A 203 -3.06 -6.66 10.18
C ILE A 203 -4.38 -7.35 10.51
N GLU A 204 -4.97 -8.02 9.50
CA GLU A 204 -6.03 -8.99 9.77
C GLU A 204 -5.45 -10.15 10.60
N SER A 205 -5.72 -10.13 11.88
CA SER A 205 -5.42 -11.27 12.75
C SER A 205 -6.58 -12.27 12.70
N PRO A 206 -6.31 -13.58 12.63
CA PRO A 206 -7.37 -14.60 12.72
C PRO A 206 -8.23 -14.46 13.98
N VAL A 207 -7.75 -13.75 14.99
CA VAL A 207 -8.41 -13.52 16.29
C VAL A 207 -9.18 -12.20 16.34
N ARG A 208 -9.15 -11.38 15.26
CA ARG A 208 -9.85 -10.07 15.13
C ARG A 208 -9.68 -9.12 16.34
N SER A 209 -8.61 -9.26 17.10
CA SER A 209 -8.30 -8.39 18.23
C SER A 209 -6.80 -8.13 18.31
N ASN A 210 -6.44 -6.94 18.83
CA ASN A 210 -5.07 -6.60 19.10
C ASN A 210 -4.45 -7.62 20.10
N SER A 211 -3.37 -8.28 19.67
CA SER A 211 -2.60 -9.22 20.49
C SER A 211 -1.43 -8.54 21.22
N GLY A 212 -1.40 -7.21 21.32
CA GLY A 212 -0.26 -6.43 21.83
C GLY A 212 0.83 -6.19 20.77
N VAL A 213 0.52 -6.40 19.50
CA VAL A 213 1.43 -6.16 18.36
C VAL A 213 0.69 -5.35 17.32
N GLY A 214 1.12 -4.11 17.12
CA GLY A 214 0.70 -3.22 16.04
C GLY A 214 1.87 -2.94 15.10
N PHE A 215 1.57 -2.63 13.85
CA PHE A 215 2.56 -2.29 12.85
C PHE A 215 2.24 -0.93 12.24
N THR A 216 3.29 -0.24 11.80
CA THR A 216 3.18 1.12 11.26
C THR A 216 4.21 1.31 10.16
N ILE A 217 3.77 1.85 9.05
CA ILE A 217 4.62 2.27 7.92
C ILE A 217 5.40 3.50 8.39
N PRO A 218 6.75 3.48 8.38
CA PRO A 218 7.53 4.57 8.96
C PRO A 218 7.43 5.86 8.14
N VAL A 219 7.64 6.98 8.82
CA VAL A 219 7.61 8.33 8.21
C VAL A 219 8.68 8.51 7.12
N SER A 220 9.79 7.78 7.17
CA SER A 220 10.82 7.75 6.11
C SER A 220 10.22 7.37 4.76
N ILE A 221 9.39 6.31 4.74
CA ILE A 221 8.67 5.86 3.53
C ILE A 221 7.61 6.89 3.12
N VAL A 222 6.82 7.40 4.06
CA VAL A 222 5.79 8.44 3.78
C VAL A 222 6.41 9.66 3.10
N ARG A 223 7.54 10.15 3.63
CA ARG A 223 8.26 11.32 3.09
C ARG A 223 8.80 11.10 1.68
N ARG A 224 9.06 9.87 1.31
CA ARG A 224 9.64 9.51 0.02
C ARG A 224 8.56 9.22 -1.02
N VAL A 225 7.56 8.45 -0.64
CA VAL A 225 6.53 7.94 -1.55
C VAL A 225 5.44 8.99 -1.81
N VAL A 226 4.89 9.61 -0.77
CA VAL A 226 3.72 10.49 -0.90
C VAL A 226 3.94 11.69 -1.85
N PRO A 227 5.09 12.42 -1.81
CA PRO A 227 5.33 13.51 -2.76
C PRO A 227 5.33 13.06 -4.22
N GLU A 228 5.90 11.88 -4.52
CA GLU A 228 5.93 11.35 -5.88
C GLU A 228 4.54 10.86 -6.32
N LEU A 229 3.74 10.28 -5.41
CA LEU A 229 2.34 9.96 -5.69
C LEU A 229 1.52 11.21 -6.05
N ILE A 230 1.74 12.33 -5.33
CA ILE A 230 1.05 13.60 -5.63
C ILE A 230 1.50 14.16 -6.97
N LYS A 231 2.79 14.11 -7.27
CA LYS A 231 3.38 14.75 -8.45
C LYS A 231 3.22 13.91 -9.72
N ASP A 232 3.56 12.63 -9.66
CA ASP A 232 3.75 11.76 -10.82
C ASP A 232 2.71 10.60 -10.87
N GLY A 233 1.85 10.49 -9.85
CA GLY A 233 0.83 9.44 -9.76
C GLY A 233 1.38 8.04 -9.44
N LYS A 234 2.70 7.90 -9.25
CA LYS A 234 3.38 6.63 -8.94
C LYS A 234 4.68 6.87 -8.20
N TYR A 235 5.18 5.83 -7.54
CA TYR A 235 6.54 5.78 -7.00
C TYR A 235 7.32 4.65 -7.66
N GLU A 236 8.52 4.95 -8.17
CA GLU A 236 9.39 3.98 -8.82
C GLU A 236 10.45 3.46 -7.85
N TYR A 237 10.38 2.16 -7.55
CA TYR A 237 11.30 1.50 -6.63
C TYR A 237 12.56 1.05 -7.33
N ALA A 238 13.70 1.27 -6.67
CA ALA A 238 14.97 0.68 -7.08
C ALA A 238 14.93 -0.84 -6.99
N TYR A 239 15.56 -1.52 -7.94
CA TYR A 239 15.50 -2.96 -8.12
C TYR A 239 16.87 -3.57 -8.42
N LEU A 240 17.20 -4.65 -7.72
CA LEU A 240 18.41 -5.46 -7.95
C LEU A 240 18.17 -6.65 -8.88
N GLY A 241 16.96 -7.18 -8.93
CA GLY A 241 16.67 -8.37 -9.74
C GLY A 241 17.28 -9.64 -9.16
N LEU A 242 17.10 -9.87 -7.87
CA LEU A 242 17.53 -11.08 -7.18
C LEU A 242 16.51 -11.54 -6.14
N SER A 243 16.59 -12.81 -5.77
CA SER A 243 15.95 -13.36 -4.58
C SER A 243 17.02 -13.87 -3.62
N GLY A 244 16.76 -13.72 -2.33
CA GLY A 244 17.74 -14.11 -1.32
C GLY A 244 17.10 -14.29 0.06
N ALA A 245 17.92 -14.68 1.02
CA ALA A 245 17.49 -14.84 2.41
C ALA A 245 18.59 -14.37 3.36
N SER A 246 18.16 -13.86 4.52
CA SER A 246 19.07 -13.57 5.64
C SER A 246 19.79 -14.85 6.09
N ILE A 247 21.08 -14.76 6.38
CA ILE A 247 21.85 -15.90 6.87
C ILE A 247 21.40 -16.25 8.28
N SER A 248 20.60 -17.33 8.39
CA SER A 248 20.23 -17.93 9.68
C SER A 248 21.34 -18.88 10.16
N PRO A 249 21.38 -19.24 11.46
CA PRO A 249 22.30 -20.25 11.96
C PRO A 249 22.21 -21.60 11.23
N GLN A 250 21.01 -21.96 10.79
CA GLN A 250 20.80 -23.19 10.02
C GLN A 250 21.41 -23.07 8.60
N LEU A 251 21.13 -21.96 7.90
CA LEU A 251 21.69 -21.70 6.56
C LEU A 251 23.22 -21.58 6.64
N ALA A 252 23.77 -20.94 7.66
CA ALA A 252 25.22 -20.84 7.85
C ALA A 252 25.88 -22.24 7.97
N LYS A 253 25.26 -23.16 8.71
CA LYS A 253 25.75 -24.54 8.82
C LYS A 253 25.67 -25.31 7.48
N GLN A 254 24.58 -25.10 6.72
CA GLN A 254 24.40 -25.74 5.41
C GLN A 254 25.42 -25.26 4.37
N LEU A 255 25.79 -23.97 4.46
CA LEU A 255 26.77 -23.33 3.57
C LEU A 255 28.22 -23.41 4.09
N ASP A 256 28.48 -24.13 5.21
CA ASP A 256 29.78 -24.20 5.89
C ASP A 256 30.40 -22.83 6.18
N LEU A 257 29.59 -21.92 6.65
CA LEU A 257 29.99 -20.54 6.96
C LEU A 257 30.41 -20.39 8.43
N PRO A 258 31.29 -19.41 8.74
CA PRO A 258 31.60 -19.05 10.11
C PRO A 258 30.35 -18.63 10.91
N ASN A 259 30.32 -18.91 12.21
CA ASN A 259 29.18 -18.60 13.11
C ASN A 259 28.85 -17.11 13.22
N ASN A 260 29.77 -16.23 12.84
CA ASN A 260 29.61 -14.78 12.84
C ASN A 260 29.32 -14.21 11.44
N GLN A 261 29.12 -15.05 10.44
CA GLN A 261 28.76 -14.57 9.11
C GLN A 261 27.31 -14.08 9.11
N THR A 262 27.13 -12.81 8.76
CA THR A 262 25.83 -12.18 8.49
C THR A 262 25.78 -11.74 7.02
N GLY A 263 24.61 -11.41 6.54
CA GLY A 263 24.40 -10.95 5.18
C GLY A 263 23.20 -11.58 4.52
N VAL A 264 23.06 -11.33 3.23
CA VAL A 264 22.02 -11.88 2.37
C VAL A 264 22.61 -12.91 1.44
N TYR A 265 22.22 -14.15 1.60
CA TYR A 265 22.53 -15.21 0.65
C TYR A 265 21.66 -15.06 -0.60
N VAL A 266 22.30 -14.94 -1.78
CA VAL A 266 21.62 -14.84 -3.07
C VAL A 266 21.22 -16.23 -3.53
N SER A 267 19.93 -16.54 -3.51
CA SER A 267 19.40 -17.83 -3.97
C SER A 267 19.17 -17.84 -5.47
N THR A 268 18.67 -16.74 -6.03
CA THR A 268 18.35 -16.63 -7.46
C THR A 268 18.72 -15.25 -7.97
N VAL A 269 19.26 -15.16 -9.16
CA VAL A 269 19.46 -13.94 -9.93
C VAL A 269 18.50 -13.98 -11.11
N ILE A 270 17.76 -12.90 -11.32
CA ILE A 270 16.76 -12.78 -12.38
C ILE A 270 17.48 -12.49 -13.70
N ASP A 271 17.27 -13.35 -14.70
CA ASP A 271 17.86 -13.19 -16.03
C ASP A 271 17.48 -11.85 -16.66
N GLY A 272 18.50 -11.16 -17.20
CA GLY A 272 18.31 -9.83 -17.78
C GLY A 272 18.14 -8.69 -16.75
N GLY A 273 18.10 -9.01 -15.45
CA GLY A 273 18.03 -8.02 -14.38
C GLY A 273 19.38 -7.37 -14.06
N PRO A 274 19.38 -6.31 -13.24
CA PRO A 274 20.59 -5.57 -12.84
C PRO A 274 21.69 -6.46 -12.25
N SER A 275 21.33 -7.35 -11.33
CA SER A 275 22.27 -8.28 -10.69
C SER A 275 22.90 -9.26 -11.68
N ALA A 276 22.13 -9.74 -12.68
CA ALA A 276 22.66 -10.59 -13.75
C ALA A 276 23.66 -9.83 -14.61
N GLY A 277 23.32 -8.58 -14.99
CA GLY A 277 24.20 -7.69 -15.75
C GLY A 277 25.51 -7.36 -15.04
N ALA A 278 25.49 -7.29 -13.71
CA ALA A 278 26.66 -7.07 -12.87
C ALA A 278 27.44 -8.36 -12.57
N GLY A 279 26.95 -9.53 -12.97
CA GLY A 279 27.62 -10.82 -12.77
C GLY A 279 27.51 -11.38 -11.35
N LEU A 280 26.46 -11.01 -10.60
CA LEU A 280 26.14 -11.72 -9.36
C LEU A 280 25.73 -13.16 -9.66
N GLN A 281 25.95 -14.03 -8.68
CA GLN A 281 25.66 -15.47 -8.81
C GLN A 281 24.62 -15.90 -7.77
N GLY A 282 23.56 -16.54 -8.25
CA GLY A 282 22.64 -17.29 -7.41
C GLY A 282 23.18 -18.69 -7.06
N ALA A 283 22.36 -19.49 -6.39
CA ALA A 283 22.67 -20.88 -6.08
C ALA A 283 23.05 -21.65 -7.37
N THR A 284 24.19 -22.31 -7.35
CA THR A 284 24.70 -23.09 -8.50
C THR A 284 24.42 -24.58 -8.36
N ARG A 285 24.11 -25.05 -7.16
CA ARG A 285 23.85 -26.46 -6.84
C ARG A 285 22.76 -26.56 -5.78
N THR A 286 22.02 -27.66 -5.79
CA THR A 286 21.04 -27.99 -4.77
C THR A 286 21.57 -29.19 -3.95
N ILE A 287 21.43 -29.11 -2.64
CA ILE A 287 21.71 -30.20 -1.71
C ILE A 287 20.45 -30.61 -0.97
N GLN A 288 20.33 -31.88 -0.63
CA GLN A 288 19.30 -32.37 0.27
C GLN A 288 19.72 -32.11 1.72
N THR A 289 18.78 -31.54 2.51
CA THR A 289 18.94 -31.26 3.94
C THR A 289 17.81 -31.94 4.72
N ASP A 290 17.94 -31.99 6.03
CA ASP A 290 16.90 -32.55 6.91
C ASP A 290 15.56 -31.80 6.81
N THR A 291 15.55 -30.58 6.27
CA THR A 291 14.37 -29.71 6.12
C THR A 291 13.92 -29.51 4.68
N GLY A 292 14.51 -30.24 3.72
CA GLY A 292 14.22 -30.15 2.30
C GLY A 292 15.43 -29.77 1.45
N GLU A 293 15.19 -29.33 0.22
CA GLU A 293 16.25 -28.90 -0.69
C GLU A 293 16.76 -27.50 -0.33
N ALA A 294 18.07 -27.31 -0.37
CA ALA A 294 18.74 -26.03 -0.19
C ALA A 294 19.71 -25.75 -1.34
N GLY A 295 19.62 -24.54 -1.90
CA GLY A 295 20.59 -24.05 -2.89
C GLY A 295 21.90 -23.66 -2.22
N ILE A 296 23.04 -23.97 -2.84
CA ILE A 296 24.38 -23.57 -2.39
C ILE A 296 25.21 -23.00 -3.55
N GLY A 297 26.29 -22.25 -3.24
CA GLY A 297 27.21 -21.70 -4.22
C GLY A 297 26.83 -20.27 -4.69
N GLY A 298 25.80 -19.65 -4.13
CA GLY A 298 25.46 -18.26 -4.41
C GLY A 298 26.33 -17.25 -3.66
N ASP A 299 26.31 -16.00 -4.10
CA ASP A 299 26.96 -14.89 -3.44
C ASP A 299 26.32 -14.56 -2.08
N ILE A 300 27.09 -13.92 -1.21
CA ILE A 300 26.60 -13.36 0.06
C ILE A 300 26.82 -11.86 0.03
N ILE A 301 25.75 -11.07 -0.01
CA ILE A 301 25.85 -9.62 0.08
C ILE A 301 26.04 -9.24 1.53
N THR A 302 27.10 -8.47 1.81
CA THR A 302 27.48 -8.05 3.19
C THR A 302 27.43 -6.54 3.39
N ALA A 303 27.46 -5.73 2.32
CA ALA A 303 27.24 -4.30 2.36
C ALA A 303 26.71 -3.80 1.00
N ILE A 304 26.10 -2.61 1.02
CA ILE A 304 25.70 -1.80 -0.14
C ILE A 304 26.21 -0.37 0.10
N ASP A 305 26.99 0.19 -0.82
CA ASP A 305 27.68 1.50 -0.71
C ASP A 305 28.40 1.69 0.65
N GLY A 306 28.99 0.63 1.18
CA GLY A 306 29.66 0.62 2.47
C GLY A 306 28.72 0.52 3.69
N VAL A 307 27.40 0.59 3.49
CA VAL A 307 26.42 0.37 4.57
C VAL A 307 26.30 -1.14 4.82
N PRO A 308 26.53 -1.61 6.06
CA PRO A 308 26.48 -3.03 6.37
C PRO A 308 25.09 -3.64 6.14
N VAL A 309 25.03 -4.74 5.38
CA VAL A 309 23.85 -5.57 5.19
C VAL A 309 23.98 -6.83 6.05
N ARG A 310 23.18 -6.95 7.07
CA ARG A 310 23.15 -8.10 7.98
C ARG A 310 22.00 -9.04 7.72
N ARG A 311 20.88 -8.50 7.24
CA ARG A 311 19.63 -9.19 6.94
C ARG A 311 19.09 -8.75 5.58
N PHE A 312 18.14 -9.50 5.05
CA PHE A 312 17.46 -9.17 3.79
C PHE A 312 16.71 -7.83 3.89
N GLU A 313 16.12 -7.57 5.04
CA GLU A 313 15.41 -6.34 5.34
C GLU A 313 16.31 -5.10 5.26
N ASP A 314 17.58 -5.20 5.64
CA ASP A 314 18.55 -4.11 5.54
C ASP A 314 18.82 -3.75 4.07
N LEU A 315 18.92 -4.76 3.19
CA LEU A 315 19.11 -4.56 1.75
C LEU A 315 17.87 -3.93 1.11
N VAL A 316 16.67 -4.45 1.43
CA VAL A 316 15.41 -3.90 0.91
C VAL A 316 15.17 -2.48 1.45
N GLY A 317 15.49 -2.24 2.74
CA GLY A 317 15.40 -0.90 3.35
C GLY A 317 16.21 0.11 2.57
N TYR A 318 17.51 -0.18 2.32
CA TYR A 318 18.36 0.70 1.53
C TYR A 318 17.78 0.99 0.13
N LEU A 319 17.27 -0.03 -0.57
CA LEU A 319 16.68 0.16 -1.91
C LEU A 319 15.42 1.04 -1.89
N VAL A 320 14.66 1.02 -0.80
CA VAL A 320 13.43 1.81 -0.66
C VAL A 320 13.72 3.23 -0.18
N THR A 321 14.67 3.41 0.75
CA THR A 321 14.89 4.71 1.42
C THR A 321 16.07 5.51 0.87
N ASP A 322 17.11 4.87 0.30
CA ASP A 322 18.37 5.52 -0.04
C ASP A 322 18.77 5.38 -1.51
N ALA A 323 18.04 4.59 -2.29
CA ALA A 323 18.36 4.33 -3.69
C ALA A 323 17.26 4.80 -4.66
N ALA A 324 17.62 4.94 -5.94
CA ALA A 324 16.69 5.26 -7.03
C ALA A 324 16.98 4.37 -8.27
N PRO A 325 16.00 4.13 -9.14
CA PRO A 325 16.24 3.50 -10.44
C PRO A 325 17.30 4.26 -11.24
N GLY A 326 18.16 3.51 -11.93
CA GLY A 326 19.28 4.06 -12.70
C GLY A 326 20.51 4.45 -11.87
N GLN A 327 20.44 4.46 -10.56
CA GLN A 327 21.59 4.72 -9.69
C GLN A 327 22.58 3.55 -9.73
N GLU A 328 23.89 3.85 -9.81
CA GLU A 328 24.92 2.85 -9.60
C GLU A 328 25.22 2.74 -8.09
N VAL A 329 25.20 1.52 -7.58
CA VAL A 329 25.55 1.17 -6.20
C VAL A 329 26.67 0.14 -6.18
N THR A 330 27.46 0.10 -5.11
CA THR A 330 28.51 -0.91 -4.92
C THR A 330 28.05 -1.96 -3.92
N LEU A 331 27.85 -3.19 -4.37
CA LEU A 331 27.61 -4.32 -3.48
C LEU A 331 28.95 -4.92 -3.03
N THR A 332 29.21 -4.96 -1.73
CA THR A 332 30.28 -5.81 -1.19
C THR A 332 29.74 -7.21 -1.00
N ILE A 333 30.27 -8.13 -1.76
CA ILE A 333 29.84 -9.55 -1.72
C ILE A 333 30.95 -10.46 -1.22
N ARG A 334 30.56 -11.63 -0.78
CA ARG A 334 31.47 -12.75 -0.52
C ARG A 334 31.17 -13.90 -1.48
N ARG A 335 32.17 -14.27 -2.30
CA ARG A 335 32.12 -15.38 -3.27
C ARG A 335 33.32 -16.29 -3.02
N ASP A 336 33.10 -17.58 -2.87
CA ASP A 336 34.17 -18.59 -2.61
C ASP A 336 35.09 -18.19 -1.46
N GLY A 337 34.54 -17.63 -0.40
CA GLY A 337 35.27 -17.17 0.79
C GLY A 337 36.03 -15.87 0.63
N LYS A 338 36.05 -15.22 -0.53
CA LYS A 338 36.71 -13.94 -0.80
C LYS A 338 35.70 -12.80 -0.84
N SER A 339 36.07 -11.67 -0.24
CA SER A 339 35.30 -10.43 -0.36
C SER A 339 35.68 -9.70 -1.64
N MET A 340 34.71 -9.13 -2.33
CA MET A 340 34.90 -8.30 -3.51
C MET A 340 33.74 -7.29 -3.66
N ASP A 341 34.02 -6.17 -4.32
CA ASP A 341 33.04 -5.16 -4.63
C ASP A 341 32.55 -5.34 -6.06
N VAL A 342 31.25 -5.21 -6.23
CA VAL A 342 30.55 -5.38 -7.51
C VAL A 342 29.69 -4.13 -7.74
N PRO A 343 29.99 -3.32 -8.77
CA PRO A 343 29.13 -2.20 -9.14
C PRO A 343 27.88 -2.74 -9.82
N VAL A 344 26.71 -2.22 -9.44
CA VAL A 344 25.40 -2.60 -10.00
C VAL A 344 24.62 -1.33 -10.33
N THR A 345 24.21 -1.16 -11.56
CA THR A 345 23.23 -0.13 -11.93
C THR A 345 21.84 -0.66 -11.61
N LEU A 346 21.15 0.00 -10.67
CA LEU A 346 19.81 -0.41 -10.26
C LEU A 346 18.79 -0.22 -11.39
N GLY A 347 17.90 -1.18 -11.55
CA GLY A 347 16.75 -1.05 -12.44
C GLY A 347 15.53 -0.47 -11.73
N GLU A 348 14.48 -0.28 -12.49
CA GLU A 348 13.15 -0.06 -11.98
C GLU A 348 12.54 -1.41 -11.60
N ARG A 349 11.94 -1.50 -10.40
CA ARG A 349 11.24 -2.71 -9.99
C ARG A 349 10.03 -2.92 -10.90
N PRO A 350 9.85 -4.12 -11.51
CA PRO A 350 8.65 -4.40 -12.29
C PRO A 350 7.41 -4.15 -11.43
N GLY A 351 6.61 -3.14 -11.82
CA GLY A 351 5.41 -2.76 -11.12
C GLY A 351 4.29 -3.77 -11.36
N GLN A 352 3.51 -4.10 -10.33
CA GLN A 352 2.08 -4.20 -10.56
C GLN A 352 1.61 -2.74 -10.57
N ALA A 353 1.23 -2.26 -11.75
CA ALA A 353 0.44 -1.05 -11.82
C ALA A 353 -0.81 -1.33 -10.99
N GLY A 354 -0.89 -0.72 -9.81
CA GLY A 354 -2.16 -0.60 -9.11
C GLY A 354 -3.14 0.05 -10.11
N PRO A 355 -4.44 -0.23 -10.03
CA PRO A 355 -5.39 0.48 -10.85
C PRO A 355 -5.16 1.97 -10.60
N VAL A 356 -4.49 2.62 -11.54
CA VAL A 356 -4.49 4.08 -11.62
C VAL A 356 -5.94 4.39 -11.90
N LEU A 357 -6.66 4.87 -10.90
CA LEU A 357 -7.86 5.64 -11.16
C LEU A 357 -7.32 6.94 -11.79
N THR A 358 -7.01 6.85 -13.08
CA THR A 358 -6.72 8.04 -13.86
C THR A 358 -7.94 8.93 -13.68
N THR A 359 -7.75 10.10 -13.10
CA THR A 359 -8.59 11.25 -13.40
C THR A 359 -8.48 11.39 -14.91
N GLU A 360 -9.45 10.76 -15.59
CA GLU A 360 -9.55 10.81 -17.04
C GLU A 360 -9.47 12.28 -17.46
N ALA A 361 -8.69 12.54 -18.46
CA ALA A 361 -8.57 13.86 -19.06
C ALA A 361 -9.98 14.42 -19.23
N LYS A 362 -10.21 15.64 -18.81
CA LYS A 362 -11.51 16.33 -18.85
C LYS A 362 -12.10 16.19 -20.27
N GLY A 363 -13.04 15.26 -20.45
CA GLY A 363 -13.66 14.92 -21.73
C GLY A 363 -13.70 13.43 -22.05
N ALA A 364 -12.97 12.55 -21.33
CA ALA A 364 -13.04 11.11 -21.53
C ALA A 364 -14.21 10.49 -20.75
N VAL A 365 -14.92 9.56 -21.40
CA VAL A 365 -16.07 8.85 -20.85
C VAL A 365 -15.58 7.76 -19.90
N ASN A 366 -16.02 7.78 -18.65
CA ASN A 366 -15.74 6.71 -17.69
C ASN A 366 -16.69 5.52 -17.86
N ALA A 367 -16.39 4.40 -17.19
CA ALA A 367 -17.19 3.18 -17.28
C ALA A 367 -18.68 3.41 -16.95
N ARG A 368 -19.00 4.29 -16.00
CA ARG A 368 -20.38 4.61 -15.60
C ARG A 368 -21.11 5.41 -16.67
N GLU A 369 -20.43 6.37 -17.26
CA GLU A 369 -20.98 7.15 -18.38
C GLU A 369 -21.17 6.27 -19.60
N ALA A 370 -20.23 5.35 -19.90
CA ALA A 370 -20.36 4.37 -20.96
C ALA A 370 -21.57 3.44 -20.73
N ILE A 371 -21.79 2.97 -19.51
CA ILE A 371 -22.98 2.19 -19.14
C ILE A 371 -24.26 3.02 -19.32
N ALA A 372 -24.25 4.29 -18.94
CA ALA A 372 -25.41 5.17 -19.15
C ALA A 372 -25.73 5.36 -20.63
N ILE A 373 -24.72 5.64 -21.46
CA ILE A 373 -24.84 5.76 -22.91
C ILE A 373 -25.38 4.47 -23.54
N ALA A 374 -24.81 3.32 -23.16
CA ALA A 374 -25.23 2.02 -23.68
C ALA A 374 -26.67 1.66 -23.23
N THR A 375 -27.03 2.01 -22.00
CA THR A 375 -28.39 1.80 -21.47
C THR A 375 -29.42 2.63 -22.24
N ASP A 376 -29.13 3.93 -22.46
CA ASP A 376 -30.00 4.83 -23.21
C ASP A 376 -30.21 4.34 -24.65
N LEU A 377 -29.14 3.86 -25.30
CA LEU A 377 -29.22 3.26 -26.62
C LEU A 377 -30.09 1.99 -26.61
N ALA A 378 -29.84 1.08 -25.68
CA ALA A 378 -30.56 -0.20 -25.60
C ALA A 378 -32.06 0.01 -25.34
N GLU A 379 -32.43 0.98 -24.51
CA GLU A 379 -33.84 1.33 -24.24
C GLU A 379 -34.50 2.03 -25.45
N LYS A 380 -33.76 2.96 -26.08
CA LYS A 380 -34.29 3.72 -27.22
C LYS A 380 -34.51 2.87 -28.45
N ASP A 381 -33.63 1.92 -28.74
CA ASP A 381 -33.65 1.09 -29.93
C ASP A 381 -34.30 -0.29 -29.65
N ASN A 382 -34.79 -0.52 -28.43
CA ASN A 382 -35.40 -1.78 -27.95
C ASN A 382 -34.48 -2.98 -28.24
N LEU A 383 -33.19 -2.87 -27.91
CA LEU A 383 -32.22 -3.93 -28.18
C LEU A 383 -32.45 -5.18 -27.30
N LEU A 384 -33.09 -5.04 -26.14
CA LEU A 384 -33.41 -6.12 -25.20
C LEU A 384 -34.93 -6.31 -25.08
N GLN A 385 -35.35 -7.52 -24.76
CA GLN A 385 -36.76 -7.91 -24.77
C GLN A 385 -37.48 -7.67 -23.43
N SER A 386 -36.70 -7.57 -22.35
CA SER A 386 -37.18 -7.30 -20.98
C SER A 386 -36.32 -6.29 -20.27
N SER A 387 -36.62 -6.02 -18.99
CA SER A 387 -35.85 -5.06 -18.19
C SER A 387 -34.39 -5.48 -18.03
N ILE A 388 -33.45 -4.51 -18.05
CA ILE A 388 -32.06 -4.79 -17.90
C ILE A 388 -31.77 -5.21 -16.44
N ALA A 389 -31.33 -6.47 -16.28
CA ALA A 389 -31.02 -7.06 -14.99
C ALA A 389 -29.55 -6.87 -14.59
N GLN A 390 -28.63 -6.83 -15.57
CA GLN A 390 -27.19 -6.70 -15.31
C GLN A 390 -26.54 -5.75 -16.31
N LYS A 391 -25.54 -4.99 -15.84
CA LYS A 391 -24.76 -4.03 -16.64
C LYS A 391 -23.28 -4.19 -16.28
N LEU A 392 -22.43 -4.40 -17.28
CA LEU A 392 -20.98 -4.56 -17.11
C LEU A 392 -20.25 -3.71 -18.15
N ALA A 393 -19.22 -2.97 -17.74
CA ALA A 393 -18.33 -2.29 -18.66
C ALA A 393 -16.88 -2.75 -18.42
N THR A 394 -16.24 -3.20 -19.49
CA THR A 394 -14.85 -3.64 -19.48
C THR A 394 -14.02 -2.76 -20.43
N PRO A 395 -12.77 -2.38 -20.09
CA PRO A 395 -11.93 -1.67 -21.02
C PRO A 395 -11.59 -2.55 -22.23
N GLY A 396 -11.56 -1.95 -23.42
CA GLY A 396 -11.26 -2.62 -24.68
C GLY A 396 -10.52 -1.69 -25.63
N GLU A 397 -10.27 -2.19 -26.84
CA GLU A 397 -9.69 -1.45 -27.97
C GLU A 397 -10.37 -1.87 -29.26
N LEU A 398 -10.73 -0.93 -30.10
CA LEU A 398 -11.30 -1.15 -31.43
C LEU A 398 -10.55 -0.25 -32.44
N ASP A 399 -9.94 -0.84 -33.45
CA ASP A 399 -9.19 -0.16 -34.51
C ASP A 399 -8.11 0.84 -34.00
N GLY A 400 -7.46 0.54 -32.84
CA GLY A 400 -6.44 1.39 -32.23
C GLY A 400 -7.01 2.52 -31.36
N GLN A 401 -8.31 2.56 -31.13
CA GLN A 401 -8.99 3.50 -30.26
C GLN A 401 -9.40 2.80 -28.94
N GLU A 402 -9.10 3.41 -27.80
CA GLU A 402 -9.53 2.90 -26.50
C GLU A 402 -11.05 2.98 -26.33
N THR A 403 -11.64 1.88 -25.84
CA THR A 403 -13.09 1.74 -25.72
C THR A 403 -13.52 1.20 -24.37
N TRP A 404 -14.82 1.32 -24.13
CA TRP A 404 -15.56 0.52 -23.14
C TRP A 404 -16.42 -0.49 -23.88
N ASN A 405 -16.28 -1.78 -23.55
CA ASN A 405 -17.20 -2.84 -23.98
C ASN A 405 -18.24 -2.98 -22.91
N VAL A 406 -19.48 -2.54 -23.19
CA VAL A 406 -20.58 -2.56 -22.23
C VAL A 406 -21.51 -3.72 -22.58
N GLU A 407 -21.65 -4.67 -21.65
CA GLU A 407 -22.60 -5.77 -21.74
C GLU A 407 -23.82 -5.46 -20.88
N LEU A 408 -25.00 -5.51 -21.49
CA LEU A 408 -26.29 -5.36 -20.83
C LEU A 408 -27.04 -6.67 -20.95
N THR A 409 -27.41 -7.27 -19.82
CA THR A 409 -28.21 -8.53 -19.80
C THR A 409 -29.59 -8.23 -19.26
N ASP A 410 -30.65 -8.70 -19.95
CA ASP A 410 -32.01 -8.56 -19.49
C ASP A 410 -32.44 -9.69 -18.54
N GLU A 411 -33.65 -9.60 -17.98
CA GLU A 411 -34.21 -10.59 -17.05
C GLU A 411 -34.42 -11.98 -17.70
N ASP A 412 -34.52 -12.05 -19.01
CA ASP A 412 -34.70 -13.29 -19.77
C ASP A 412 -33.35 -13.89 -20.21
N GLY A 413 -32.22 -13.20 -19.96
CA GLY A 413 -30.89 -13.67 -20.24
C GLY A 413 -30.36 -13.29 -21.63
N ASN A 414 -31.04 -12.42 -22.39
CA ASN A 414 -30.52 -11.89 -23.65
C ASN A 414 -29.44 -10.85 -23.36
N VAL A 415 -28.40 -10.82 -24.17
CA VAL A 415 -27.23 -9.94 -23.96
C VAL A 415 -27.09 -8.96 -25.12
N ALA A 416 -26.92 -7.69 -24.80
CA ALA A 416 -26.50 -6.67 -25.75
C ALA A 416 -25.09 -6.18 -25.40
N THR A 417 -24.15 -6.28 -26.33
CA THR A 417 -22.79 -5.76 -26.19
C THR A 417 -22.66 -4.47 -26.99
N ILE A 418 -22.30 -3.37 -26.33
CA ILE A 418 -22.19 -2.03 -26.93
C ILE A 418 -20.78 -1.51 -26.69
N ILE A 419 -20.10 -1.11 -27.75
CA ILE A 419 -18.74 -0.57 -27.70
C ILE A 419 -18.78 0.95 -27.75
N VAL A 420 -18.31 1.61 -26.70
CA VAL A 420 -18.31 3.06 -26.52
C VAL A 420 -16.87 3.58 -26.51
N ALA A 421 -16.56 4.57 -27.33
CA ALA A 421 -15.26 5.22 -27.37
C ALA A 421 -14.98 5.96 -26.04
N LYS A 422 -13.80 5.77 -25.45
CA LYS A 422 -13.44 6.43 -24.19
C LYS A 422 -13.23 7.94 -24.31
N ASP A 423 -12.76 8.41 -25.44
CA ASP A 423 -12.41 9.81 -25.68
C ASP A 423 -13.61 10.70 -26.01
N SER A 424 -14.68 10.14 -26.57
CA SER A 424 -15.82 10.89 -27.10
C SER A 424 -17.18 10.45 -26.55
N GLY A 425 -17.29 9.23 -26.03
CA GLY A 425 -18.58 8.61 -25.69
C GLY A 425 -19.41 8.18 -26.92
N GLU A 426 -18.82 8.21 -28.10
CA GLU A 426 -19.49 7.75 -29.31
C GLU A 426 -19.68 6.22 -29.27
N VAL A 427 -20.86 5.74 -29.63
CA VAL A 427 -21.11 4.30 -29.81
C VAL A 427 -20.53 3.88 -31.15
N LEU A 428 -19.49 3.04 -31.10
CA LEU A 428 -18.77 2.58 -32.30
C LEU A 428 -19.40 1.34 -32.90
N GLN A 429 -19.91 0.44 -32.08
CA GLN A 429 -20.50 -0.84 -32.50
C GLN A 429 -21.46 -1.36 -31.43
N PHE A 430 -22.47 -2.14 -31.85
CA PHE A 430 -23.26 -2.95 -30.93
C PHE A 430 -23.68 -4.28 -31.57
N GLU A 431 -23.90 -5.29 -30.74
CA GLU A 431 -24.34 -6.62 -31.11
C GLU A 431 -25.36 -7.11 -30.07
N VAL A 432 -26.37 -7.89 -30.49
CA VAL A 432 -27.40 -8.47 -29.60
C VAL A 432 -27.44 -9.98 -29.82
N GLU A 433 -27.24 -10.74 -28.73
CA GLU A 433 -27.30 -12.21 -28.73
C GLU A 433 -28.57 -12.72 -28.03
#